data_6daeac12d173b0d5ef57e549fabed3b4
#
_entry.id   6daeac12d173b0d5ef57e549fabed3b4
#
_cell.length_a   1.000
_cell.length_b   1.000
_cell.length_c   1.000
_cell.angle_alpha   90.00
_cell.angle_beta   90.00
_cell.angle_gamma   90.00
#
_symmetry.space_group_name_H-M   'P 1'
#
loop_
_entity.id
_entity.type
_entity.pdbx_description
1 polymer ?
#
loop_
_entity_poly.entity_id
_entity_poly.type
_entity_poly.pdbx_seq_one_letter_code
_entity_poly.pdbx_strand_id
1 'polypeptide(L)'
;MTRNIIFKNVGEDLTFKILPDSKAEKVKLLTDPYLLPDSIIKRVIETFESELELGLEKNPNTQSSLQMANTFVPKLLSGNEKGAFLALDLGGTNFRVILLTFQQDGKVDCFVQYYTVPEPLRLGEGELLFDFLAECMHDFLGKKGLLGKKLPLGFCFSFPMIQTGIDEGILVTWTKSFNCKNVVGKEVVQMLKHSFSKKEGVNVDVVAIVNDATGTMMMGSYIDKRTAIGMILGTGCNAAYFEKVERIEKWEGKHPGIDEVIIDIEWGAFGDNGVLDFMKTEIDKDVDEASLLVNSFTFEKLFAGKYIGDIVRRVLLLLIEKNVLSKSDLETWTFTAADVSNTLEESNLEKILENLKSKGFLKATLEDADIVHYVCTAISARGALLVSICLSSLLRRMDKEYATIAIDGSLFKHHPRYETYMRKFIATLAPNQKFELILAEDGSGKGAGLVAAVVTSLDTSLLHS
;
A
#
# COMPACT_ATOMS: atom_id res chain seq x y z
N MET A 1 25.31 -9.15 -23.41
CA MET A 1 24.07 -8.48 -23.02
C MET A 1 22.93 -9.50 -22.98
N THR A 2 22.66 -10.08 -21.85
CA THR A 2 21.51 -10.97 -21.63
C THR A 2 20.26 -10.13 -21.73
N ARG A 3 19.52 -10.30 -22.83
CA ARG A 3 18.29 -9.55 -23.08
C ARG A 3 17.25 -9.96 -22.04
N ASN A 4 16.83 -9.01 -21.24
CA ASN A 4 15.78 -9.18 -20.23
C ASN A 4 14.47 -9.63 -20.90
N ILE A 5 14.15 -10.93 -20.80
CA ILE A 5 12.98 -11.55 -21.45
C ILE A 5 11.69 -10.97 -20.87
N ILE A 6 11.70 -10.67 -19.58
CA ILE A 6 10.52 -10.17 -18.86
C ILE A 6 10.14 -8.76 -19.30
N PHE A 7 11.12 -7.85 -19.45
CA PHE A 7 10.85 -6.52 -19.98
C PHE A 7 10.51 -6.50 -21.47
N LYS A 8 10.92 -7.51 -22.25
CA LYS A 8 10.51 -7.60 -23.65
C LYS A 8 9.00 -7.75 -23.84
N ASN A 9 8.32 -8.40 -22.93
CA ASN A 9 6.87 -8.57 -22.99
C ASN A 9 6.09 -7.26 -22.66
N VAL A 10 6.77 -6.29 -22.05
CA VAL A 10 6.26 -4.93 -21.81
C VAL A 10 6.79 -3.93 -22.85
N GLY A 11 7.75 -4.37 -23.67
CA GLY A 11 8.73 -3.60 -24.42
C GLY A 11 8.25 -2.71 -25.56
N GLU A 12 6.96 -2.72 -25.95
CA GLU A 12 6.46 -1.78 -26.97
C GLU A 12 6.54 -0.32 -26.48
N ASP A 13 6.52 -0.10 -25.17
CA ASP A 13 6.52 1.22 -24.55
C ASP A 13 7.93 1.75 -24.20
N LEU A 14 8.96 0.87 -24.18
CA LEU A 14 10.36 1.22 -23.88
C LEU A 14 11.13 1.59 -25.15
N THR A 15 10.54 2.46 -25.96
CA THR A 15 11.14 2.95 -27.21
C THR A 15 11.09 4.47 -27.25
N PHE A 16 12.07 5.07 -27.92
CA PHE A 16 12.02 6.49 -28.26
C PHE A 16 11.24 6.70 -29.56
N LYS A 17 10.50 7.81 -29.62
CA LYS A 17 9.69 8.16 -30.79
C LYS A 17 10.50 8.92 -31.87
N ILE A 18 11.38 9.81 -31.42
CA ILE A 18 12.12 10.71 -32.30
C ILE A 18 13.62 10.82 -31.99
N LEU A 19 14.04 10.31 -30.81
CA LEU A 19 15.41 10.50 -30.36
C LEU A 19 16.40 9.80 -31.27
N PRO A 20 17.48 10.48 -31.76
CA PRO A 20 18.54 9.84 -32.57
C PRO A 20 19.25 8.70 -31.84
N ASP A 21 19.59 7.63 -32.54
CA ASP A 21 20.17 6.40 -31.96
C ASP A 21 21.38 6.66 -31.05
N SER A 22 22.27 7.54 -31.43
CA SER A 22 23.49 7.86 -30.68
C SER A 22 23.17 8.55 -29.32
N LYS A 23 22.09 9.30 -29.25
CA LYS A 23 21.59 9.94 -28.01
C LYS A 23 20.75 8.94 -27.20
N ALA A 24 19.92 8.14 -27.89
CA ALA A 24 19.12 7.07 -27.31
C ALA A 24 20.01 6.03 -26.58
N GLU A 25 21.14 5.63 -27.16
CA GLU A 25 22.09 4.72 -26.51
C GLU A 25 22.63 5.29 -25.18
N LYS A 26 22.95 6.59 -25.15
CA LYS A 26 23.42 7.25 -23.90
C LYS A 26 22.32 7.27 -22.82
N VAL A 27 21.09 7.57 -23.19
CA VAL A 27 19.97 7.53 -22.24
C VAL A 27 19.77 6.12 -21.72
N LYS A 28 19.72 5.11 -22.61
CA LYS A 28 19.59 3.69 -22.25
C LYS A 28 20.69 3.25 -21.29
N LEU A 29 21.95 3.60 -21.57
CA LEU A 29 23.06 3.25 -20.68
C LEU A 29 22.87 3.77 -19.24
N LEU A 30 22.35 4.99 -19.09
CA LEU A 30 22.12 5.60 -17.78
C LEU A 30 20.85 5.09 -17.09
N THR A 31 19.90 4.55 -17.87
CA THR A 31 18.63 4.01 -17.35
C THR A 31 18.59 2.48 -17.27
N ASP A 32 19.53 1.78 -17.89
CA ASP A 32 19.65 0.31 -17.83
C ASP A 32 19.61 -0.27 -16.41
N PRO A 33 20.20 0.37 -15.36
CA PRO A 33 20.09 -0.14 -13.99
C PRO A 33 18.65 -0.26 -13.45
N TYR A 34 17.70 0.47 -14.04
CA TYR A 34 16.27 0.38 -13.66
C TYR A 34 15.54 -0.74 -14.40
N LEU A 35 16.16 -1.30 -15.45
CA LEU A 35 15.61 -2.43 -16.19
C LEU A 35 16.24 -3.73 -15.67
N LEU A 36 15.74 -4.21 -14.53
CA LEU A 36 16.34 -5.33 -13.81
C LEU A 36 16.55 -6.56 -14.70
N PRO A 37 17.79 -7.09 -14.80
CA PRO A 37 18.05 -8.31 -15.55
C PRO A 37 17.43 -9.55 -14.89
N ASP A 38 17.16 -10.59 -15.67
CA ASP A 38 16.48 -11.82 -15.20
C ASP A 38 17.18 -12.45 -13.97
N SER A 39 18.51 -12.36 -13.87
CA SER A 39 19.28 -12.84 -12.71
C SER A 39 18.97 -12.05 -11.42
N ILE A 40 18.79 -10.74 -11.54
CA ILE A 40 18.38 -9.88 -10.40
C ILE A 40 16.93 -10.17 -10.03
N ILE A 41 16.03 -10.29 -11.00
CA ILE A 41 14.62 -10.64 -10.77
C ILE A 41 14.54 -11.97 -10.00
N LYS A 42 15.25 -12.99 -10.44
CA LYS A 42 15.30 -14.30 -9.74
C LYS A 42 15.80 -14.14 -8.30
N ARG A 43 16.85 -13.37 -8.09
CA ARG A 43 17.39 -13.14 -6.75
C ARG A 43 16.41 -12.38 -5.86
N VAL A 44 15.64 -11.40 -6.38
CA VAL A 44 14.60 -10.70 -5.61
C VAL A 44 13.48 -11.67 -5.21
N ILE A 45 13.06 -12.57 -6.12
CA ILE A 45 12.07 -13.62 -5.81
C ILE A 45 12.55 -14.47 -4.64
N GLU A 46 13.76 -15.06 -4.76
CA GLU A 46 14.35 -15.94 -3.75
C GLU A 46 14.50 -15.22 -2.40
N THR A 47 14.92 -13.94 -2.44
CA THR A 47 15.06 -13.12 -1.24
C THR A 47 13.70 -12.85 -0.58
N PHE A 48 12.67 -12.48 -1.37
CA PHE A 48 11.34 -12.22 -0.82
C PHE A 48 10.73 -13.48 -0.20
N GLU A 49 10.84 -14.62 -0.89
CA GLU A 49 10.33 -15.90 -0.38
C GLU A 49 11.06 -16.31 0.92
N SER A 50 12.36 -16.10 1.02
CA SER A 50 13.14 -16.33 2.25
C SER A 50 12.71 -15.38 3.40
N GLU A 51 12.50 -14.09 3.12
CA GLU A 51 12.06 -13.12 4.11
C GLU A 51 10.63 -13.42 4.61
N LEU A 52 9.74 -13.96 3.75
CA LEU A 52 8.41 -14.43 4.18
C LEU A 52 8.53 -15.56 5.21
N GLU A 53 9.36 -16.57 4.95
CA GLU A 53 9.56 -17.70 5.89
C GLU A 53 10.13 -17.20 7.22
N LEU A 54 11.23 -16.43 7.17
CA LEU A 54 11.85 -15.84 8.37
C LEU A 54 10.87 -15.00 9.19
N GLY A 55 10.00 -14.23 8.52
CA GLY A 55 9.02 -13.39 9.18
C GLY A 55 7.91 -14.16 9.89
N LEU A 56 7.69 -15.45 9.57
CA LEU A 56 6.71 -16.33 10.21
C LEU A 56 7.32 -17.20 11.33
N GLU A 57 8.64 -17.28 11.43
CA GLU A 57 9.34 -18.00 12.50
C GLU A 57 9.11 -17.34 13.87
N LYS A 58 9.05 -18.14 14.93
CA LYS A 58 8.89 -17.64 16.30
C LYS A 58 10.19 -17.03 16.86
N ASN A 59 11.32 -17.65 16.56
CA ASN A 59 12.65 -17.23 17.05
C ASN A 59 13.67 -17.36 15.90
N PRO A 60 13.61 -16.52 14.87
CA PRO A 60 14.54 -16.61 13.77
C PRO A 60 15.96 -16.26 14.21
N ASN A 61 16.95 -16.97 13.66
CA ASN A 61 18.38 -16.66 13.87
C ASN A 61 18.77 -15.30 13.27
N THR A 62 18.05 -14.88 12.23
CA THR A 62 18.20 -13.60 11.53
C THR A 62 16.83 -12.97 11.42
N GLN A 63 16.72 -11.70 11.78
CA GLN A 63 15.45 -11.00 11.74
C GLN A 63 15.06 -10.67 10.29
N SER A 64 13.84 -11.04 9.89
CA SER A 64 13.25 -10.60 8.62
C SER A 64 12.97 -9.10 8.63
N SER A 65 13.08 -8.48 7.46
CA SER A 65 12.57 -7.12 7.23
C SER A 65 11.05 -7.07 7.04
N LEU A 66 10.40 -8.20 6.83
CA LEU A 66 8.94 -8.31 6.73
C LEU A 66 8.36 -8.57 8.12
N GLN A 67 7.39 -7.76 8.53
CA GLN A 67 6.78 -7.90 9.85
C GLN A 67 5.93 -9.17 9.94
N MET A 68 5.26 -9.56 8.85
CA MET A 68 4.37 -10.73 8.78
C MET A 68 3.38 -10.75 9.95
N ALA A 69 2.72 -9.61 10.19
CA ALA A 69 1.88 -9.42 11.37
C ALA A 69 0.60 -10.25 11.29
N ASN A 70 0.28 -10.94 12.38
CA ASN A 70 -0.99 -11.62 12.51
C ASN A 70 -2.12 -10.61 12.69
N THR A 71 -3.16 -10.70 11.87
CA THR A 71 -4.32 -9.81 11.94
C THR A 71 -5.46 -10.37 12.77
N PHE A 72 -5.38 -11.64 13.17
CA PHE A 72 -6.44 -12.39 13.85
C PHE A 72 -7.78 -12.46 13.07
N VAL A 73 -7.78 -12.10 11.78
CA VAL A 73 -8.95 -12.19 10.89
C VAL A 73 -8.92 -13.54 10.16
N PRO A 74 -9.78 -14.51 10.53
CA PRO A 74 -9.65 -15.87 10.02
C PRO A 74 -10.43 -16.11 8.71
N LYS A 75 -11.32 -15.23 8.34
CA LYS A 75 -12.18 -15.39 7.16
C LYS A 75 -12.63 -14.06 6.57
N LEU A 76 -13.05 -14.12 5.33
CA LEU A 76 -13.69 -13.02 4.60
C LEU A 76 -15.23 -13.06 4.77
N LEU A 77 -15.92 -12.10 4.15
CA LEU A 77 -17.38 -12.02 4.16
C LEU A 77 -18.02 -13.30 3.62
N SER A 78 -18.97 -13.83 4.38
CA SER A 78 -19.78 -14.98 3.96
C SER A 78 -20.92 -14.57 3.01
N GLY A 79 -21.37 -13.32 3.11
CA GLY A 79 -22.54 -12.77 2.43
C GLY A 79 -23.83 -12.96 3.24
N ASN A 80 -23.74 -13.44 4.48
CA ASN A 80 -24.87 -13.61 5.41
C ASN A 80 -24.87 -12.57 6.52
N GLU A 81 -23.90 -11.65 6.53
CA GLU A 81 -23.80 -10.59 7.53
C GLU A 81 -25.03 -9.69 7.47
N LYS A 82 -25.51 -9.25 8.64
CA LYS A 82 -26.71 -8.42 8.79
C LYS A 82 -26.48 -7.36 9.85
N GLY A 83 -27.16 -6.23 9.71
CA GLY A 83 -27.14 -5.16 10.70
C GLY A 83 -26.36 -3.95 10.24
N ALA A 84 -26.04 -3.10 11.22
CA ALA A 84 -25.32 -1.86 10.99
C ALA A 84 -23.98 -1.89 11.74
N PHE A 85 -22.93 -1.45 11.06
CA PHE A 85 -21.54 -1.47 11.55
C PHE A 85 -20.90 -0.12 11.30
N LEU A 86 -20.09 0.29 12.24
CA LEU A 86 -19.27 1.49 12.11
C LEU A 86 -17.87 1.14 11.65
N ALA A 87 -17.24 2.05 10.93
CA ALA A 87 -15.81 2.07 10.76
C ALA A 87 -15.25 3.46 11.09
N LEU A 88 -14.06 3.48 11.66
CA LEU A 88 -13.27 4.66 11.84
C LEU A 88 -11.94 4.40 11.09
N ASP A 89 -11.58 5.27 10.16
CA ASP A 89 -10.37 5.12 9.35
C ASP A 89 -9.44 6.31 9.57
N LEU A 90 -8.33 6.04 10.25
CA LEU A 90 -7.28 7.00 10.58
C LEU A 90 -5.97 6.62 9.90
N GLY A 91 -5.70 7.25 8.77
CA GLY A 91 -4.49 6.96 8.01
C GLY A 91 -3.79 8.17 7.38
N GLY A 92 -4.32 9.37 7.58
CA GLY A 92 -3.78 10.61 7.01
C GLY A 92 -4.32 11.85 7.71
N THR A 93 -4.11 13.02 7.12
CA THR A 93 -4.62 14.30 7.66
C THR A 93 -6.14 14.37 7.72
N ASN A 94 -6.82 13.62 6.88
CA ASN A 94 -8.25 13.41 6.94
C ASN A 94 -8.52 12.01 7.52
N PHE A 95 -9.52 11.90 8.38
CA PHE A 95 -10.05 10.62 8.79
C PHE A 95 -11.53 10.52 8.46
N ARG A 96 -12.05 9.31 8.49
CA ARG A 96 -13.41 9.01 8.07
C ARG A 96 -14.15 8.26 9.16
N VAL A 97 -15.40 8.64 9.39
CA VAL A 97 -16.38 7.82 10.10
C VAL A 97 -17.37 7.29 9.09
N ILE A 98 -17.59 6.00 9.10
CA ILE A 98 -18.36 5.28 8.09
C ILE A 98 -19.44 4.46 8.80
N LEU A 99 -20.66 4.51 8.28
CA LEU A 99 -21.75 3.61 8.66
C LEU A 99 -22.03 2.69 7.48
N LEU A 100 -21.94 1.39 7.71
CA LEU A 100 -22.33 0.33 6.78
C LEU A 100 -23.62 -0.30 7.26
N THR A 101 -24.60 -0.47 6.36
CA THR A 101 -25.86 -1.15 6.67
C THR A 101 -26.12 -2.24 5.64
N PHE A 102 -26.12 -3.49 6.10
CA PHE A 102 -26.39 -4.65 5.24
C PHE A 102 -27.88 -4.74 4.95
N GLN A 103 -28.23 -4.74 3.66
CA GLN A 103 -29.58 -4.92 3.17
C GLN A 103 -29.93 -6.40 3.01
N GLN A 104 -31.23 -6.70 2.90
CA GLN A 104 -31.72 -8.09 2.78
C GLN A 104 -31.27 -8.76 1.46
N ASP A 105 -30.96 -7.97 0.43
CA ASP A 105 -30.49 -8.43 -0.87
C ASP A 105 -28.96 -8.61 -0.94
N GLY A 106 -28.26 -8.48 0.19
CA GLY A 106 -26.81 -8.59 0.29
C GLY A 106 -26.02 -7.33 -0.10
N LYS A 107 -26.73 -6.25 -0.50
CA LYS A 107 -26.07 -4.96 -0.71
C LYS A 107 -25.73 -4.29 0.60
N VAL A 108 -24.68 -3.48 0.56
CA VAL A 108 -24.25 -2.69 1.70
C VAL A 108 -24.41 -1.21 1.38
N ASP A 109 -25.33 -0.57 2.09
CA ASP A 109 -25.44 0.88 2.06
C ASP A 109 -24.29 1.48 2.87
N CYS A 110 -23.64 2.48 2.30
CA CYS A 110 -22.49 3.13 2.89
C CYS A 110 -22.73 4.63 3.02
N PHE A 111 -22.56 5.15 4.23
CA PHE A 111 -22.52 6.59 4.48
C PHE A 111 -21.18 6.97 5.08
N VAL A 112 -20.48 7.90 4.44
CA VAL A 112 -19.12 8.34 4.82
C VAL A 112 -19.16 9.80 5.22
N GLN A 113 -18.53 10.15 6.34
CA GLN A 113 -18.26 11.53 6.72
C GLN A 113 -16.77 11.73 6.96
N TYR A 114 -16.22 12.76 6.32
CA TYR A 114 -14.82 13.13 6.43
C TYR A 114 -14.65 14.20 7.51
N TYR A 115 -13.55 14.09 8.24
CA TYR A 115 -13.09 15.06 9.23
C TYR A 115 -11.61 15.31 9.01
N THR A 116 -11.18 16.55 9.19
CA THR A 116 -9.76 16.91 9.12
C THR A 116 -9.16 16.93 10.52
N VAL A 117 -8.07 16.23 10.73
CA VAL A 117 -7.31 16.28 11.99
C VAL A 117 -6.40 17.50 11.96
N PRO A 118 -6.61 18.49 12.82
CA PRO A 118 -5.75 19.68 12.90
C PRO A 118 -4.29 19.32 13.22
N GLU A 119 -3.35 20.06 12.66
CA GLU A 119 -1.92 19.82 12.90
C GLU A 119 -1.54 19.81 14.39
N PRO A 120 -2.05 20.69 15.26
CA PRO A 120 -1.75 20.63 16.69
C PRO A 120 -2.15 19.31 17.36
N LEU A 121 -3.19 18.62 16.86
CA LEU A 121 -3.59 17.30 17.37
C LEU A 121 -2.70 16.17 16.82
N ARG A 122 -2.21 16.33 15.58
CA ARG A 122 -1.31 15.32 14.97
C ARG A 122 0.09 15.34 15.59
N LEU A 123 0.52 16.46 16.18
CA LEU A 123 1.85 16.68 16.75
C LEU A 123 1.82 16.89 18.28
N GLY A 124 0.63 16.92 18.88
CA GLY A 124 0.40 17.19 20.29
C GLY A 124 0.35 15.95 21.18
N GLU A 125 -0.46 16.04 22.25
CA GLU A 125 -0.70 14.91 23.16
C GLU A 125 -1.67 13.91 22.54
N GLY A 126 -1.34 12.61 22.63
CA GLY A 126 -2.16 11.55 22.05
C GLY A 126 -3.59 11.49 22.60
N GLU A 127 -3.76 11.74 23.90
CA GLU A 127 -5.10 11.77 24.50
C GLU A 127 -6.03 12.77 23.79
N LEU A 128 -5.51 13.95 23.43
CA LEU A 128 -6.30 14.96 22.72
C LEU A 128 -6.70 14.50 21.30
N LEU A 129 -5.84 13.71 20.64
CA LEU A 129 -6.20 13.10 19.36
C LEU A 129 -7.37 12.13 19.52
N PHE A 130 -7.30 11.20 20.48
CA PHE A 130 -8.37 10.22 20.68
C PHE A 130 -9.67 10.87 21.19
N ASP A 131 -9.58 11.90 22.03
CA ASP A 131 -10.75 12.68 22.44
C ASP A 131 -11.41 13.39 21.25
N PHE A 132 -10.62 13.91 20.31
CA PHE A 132 -11.14 14.49 19.07
C PHE A 132 -11.83 13.43 18.18
N LEU A 133 -11.26 12.21 18.07
CA LEU A 133 -11.92 11.12 17.34
C LEU A 133 -13.28 10.78 17.98
N ALA A 134 -13.36 10.80 19.32
CA ALA A 134 -14.61 10.56 20.05
C ALA A 134 -15.64 11.69 19.84
N GLU A 135 -15.19 12.96 19.75
CA GLU A 135 -16.05 14.10 19.41
C GLU A 135 -16.67 13.96 18.01
N CYS A 136 -15.84 13.60 17.03
CA CYS A 136 -16.31 13.39 15.67
C CYS A 136 -17.26 12.17 15.56
N MET A 137 -17.01 11.12 16.32
CA MET A 137 -17.94 9.99 16.41
C MET A 137 -19.29 10.42 17.02
N HIS A 138 -19.27 11.19 18.10
CA HIS A 138 -20.49 11.73 18.70
C HIS A 138 -21.29 12.62 17.71
N ASP A 139 -20.60 13.53 17.01
CA ASP A 139 -21.22 14.37 15.96
C ASP A 139 -21.86 13.52 14.85
N PHE A 140 -21.14 12.49 14.38
CA PHE A 140 -21.62 11.58 13.36
C PHE A 140 -22.89 10.82 13.82
N LEU A 141 -22.83 10.22 15.01
CA LEU A 141 -23.97 9.47 15.56
C LEU A 141 -25.18 10.38 15.80
N GLY A 142 -24.97 11.62 16.27
CA GLY A 142 -26.01 12.64 16.44
C GLY A 142 -26.72 12.96 15.13
N LYS A 143 -25.96 13.24 14.07
CA LYS A 143 -26.49 13.52 12.73
C LYS A 143 -27.29 12.35 12.14
N LYS A 144 -26.97 11.11 12.55
CA LYS A 144 -27.64 9.90 12.09
C LYS A 144 -28.79 9.44 13.00
N GLY A 145 -29.03 10.09 14.14
CA GLY A 145 -30.02 9.65 15.13
C GLY A 145 -29.67 8.30 15.75
N LEU A 146 -28.37 8.03 15.94
CA LEU A 146 -27.84 6.75 16.44
C LEU A 146 -27.24 6.87 17.86
N LEU A 147 -27.27 8.05 18.50
CA LEU A 147 -26.84 8.20 19.89
C LEU A 147 -27.56 7.21 20.80
N GLY A 148 -26.80 6.59 21.70
CA GLY A 148 -27.31 5.59 22.64
C GLY A 148 -27.48 4.18 22.05
N LYS A 149 -27.43 4.00 20.72
CA LYS A 149 -27.51 2.67 20.11
C LYS A 149 -26.14 1.98 20.22
N LYS A 150 -26.14 0.74 20.71
CA LYS A 150 -24.93 -0.08 20.70
C LYS A 150 -24.60 -0.52 19.28
N LEU A 151 -23.44 -0.12 18.77
CA LEU A 151 -22.98 -0.45 17.43
C LEU A 151 -21.54 -0.98 17.47
N PRO A 152 -21.25 -2.10 16.76
CA PRO A 152 -19.89 -2.58 16.60
C PRO A 152 -19.10 -1.70 15.63
N LEU A 153 -17.81 -1.50 15.93
CA LEU A 153 -16.89 -0.66 15.16
C LEU A 153 -15.63 -1.43 14.81
N GLY A 154 -15.24 -1.35 13.53
CA GLY A 154 -13.91 -1.67 13.05
C GLY A 154 -13.04 -0.41 12.97
N PHE A 155 -11.87 -0.46 13.59
CA PHE A 155 -10.91 0.62 13.57
C PHE A 155 -9.80 0.36 12.54
N CYS A 156 -9.83 1.05 11.39
CA CYS A 156 -8.71 1.07 10.46
C CYS A 156 -7.66 2.04 10.98
N PHE A 157 -6.52 1.50 11.37
CA PHE A 157 -5.41 2.25 11.94
C PHE A 157 -4.16 2.02 11.10
N SER A 158 -3.95 2.89 10.11
CA SER A 158 -2.94 2.73 9.06
C SER A 158 -1.55 3.23 9.50
N PHE A 159 -1.07 2.71 10.63
CA PHE A 159 0.26 2.93 11.19
C PHE A 159 0.86 1.60 11.63
N PRO A 160 2.20 1.45 11.62
CA PRO A 160 2.86 0.24 12.11
C PRO A 160 2.45 -0.07 13.55
N MET A 161 1.91 -1.26 13.77
CA MET A 161 1.45 -1.73 15.09
C MET A 161 1.79 -3.19 15.31
N ILE A 162 1.86 -3.59 16.58
CA ILE A 162 1.89 -4.99 17.01
C ILE A 162 0.48 -5.35 17.44
N GLN A 163 -0.17 -6.26 16.74
CA GLN A 163 -1.45 -6.82 17.14
C GLN A 163 -1.24 -8.04 18.04
N THR A 164 -1.95 -8.07 19.17
CA THR A 164 -1.96 -9.18 20.13
C THR A 164 -3.33 -9.86 20.19
N GLY A 165 -4.33 -9.25 19.57
CA GLY A 165 -5.69 -9.74 19.44
C GLY A 165 -6.43 -9.03 18.30
N ILE A 166 -7.65 -9.48 18.01
CA ILE A 166 -8.45 -8.89 16.93
C ILE A 166 -8.82 -7.43 17.21
N ASP A 167 -8.97 -7.05 18.46
CA ASP A 167 -9.31 -5.70 18.94
C ASP A 167 -8.21 -5.12 19.84
N GLU A 168 -6.96 -5.56 19.68
CA GLU A 168 -5.80 -5.11 20.45
C GLU A 168 -4.66 -4.75 19.51
N GLY A 169 -4.13 -3.51 19.63
CA GLY A 169 -3.03 -3.03 18.80
C GLY A 169 -2.16 -2.01 19.52
N ILE A 170 -0.84 -2.29 19.58
CA ILE A 170 0.16 -1.44 20.19
C ILE A 170 0.88 -0.66 19.10
N LEU A 171 0.84 0.68 19.14
CA LEU A 171 1.55 1.50 18.16
C LEU A 171 3.05 1.35 18.29
N VAL A 172 3.72 0.99 17.18
CA VAL A 172 5.19 0.89 17.10
C VAL A 172 5.82 2.23 16.80
N THR A 173 5.34 2.92 15.79
CA THR A 173 5.84 4.24 15.39
C THR A 173 4.79 5.02 14.61
N TRP A 174 4.85 6.33 14.73
CA TRP A 174 4.08 7.21 13.87
C TRP A 174 4.72 7.33 12.49
N THR A 175 3.89 7.44 11.48
CA THR A 175 4.29 7.69 10.10
C THR A 175 3.44 8.81 9.50
N LYS A 176 3.63 9.11 8.22
CA LYS A 176 2.89 10.16 7.51
C LYS A 176 3.13 11.53 8.18
N SER A 177 2.11 12.23 8.62
CA SER A 177 2.21 13.56 9.25
C SER A 177 1.83 13.56 10.73
N PHE A 178 1.92 12.40 11.41
CA PHE A 178 1.63 12.25 12.81
C PHE A 178 2.90 12.06 13.64
N ASN A 179 2.89 12.63 14.83
CA ASN A 179 3.93 12.44 15.85
C ASN A 179 3.37 12.80 17.24
N CYS A 180 2.23 12.18 17.60
CA CYS A 180 1.59 12.43 18.88
C CYS A 180 2.42 11.83 20.02
N LYS A 181 2.57 12.60 21.09
CA LYS A 181 3.27 12.16 22.31
C LYS A 181 2.44 11.14 23.08
N ASN A 182 3.13 10.31 23.86
CA ASN A 182 2.50 9.37 24.80
C ASN A 182 1.56 8.33 24.18
N VAL A 183 1.79 7.94 22.89
CA VAL A 183 1.02 6.90 22.19
C VAL A 183 1.89 5.73 21.75
N VAL A 184 3.11 5.99 21.29
CA VAL A 184 4.05 4.91 20.92
C VAL A 184 4.25 3.96 22.13
N GLY A 185 4.11 2.66 21.87
CA GLY A 185 4.15 1.61 22.90
C GLY A 185 2.85 1.49 23.72
N LYS A 186 1.78 2.18 23.35
CA LYS A 186 0.46 2.08 24.01
C LYS A 186 -0.53 1.31 23.14
N GLU A 187 -1.50 0.71 23.83
CA GLU A 187 -2.62 0.00 23.22
C GLU A 187 -3.68 1.05 22.77
N VAL A 188 -3.77 1.23 21.44
CA VAL A 188 -4.52 2.34 20.84
C VAL A 188 -6.04 2.13 20.91
N VAL A 189 -6.50 0.89 20.93
CA VAL A 189 -7.94 0.58 21.05
C VAL A 189 -8.44 0.94 22.45
N GLN A 190 -7.65 0.68 23.50
CA GLN A 190 -8.03 1.09 24.87
C GLN A 190 -8.05 2.62 24.99
N MET A 191 -7.13 3.34 24.35
CA MET A 191 -7.16 4.79 24.30
C MET A 191 -8.46 5.30 23.64
N LEU A 192 -8.86 4.68 22.51
CA LEU A 192 -10.11 5.01 21.81
C LEU A 192 -11.34 4.68 22.64
N LYS A 193 -11.41 3.46 23.22
CA LYS A 193 -12.50 3.03 24.12
C LYS A 193 -12.65 3.99 25.34
N HIS A 194 -11.51 4.41 25.91
CA HIS A 194 -11.50 5.38 27.01
C HIS A 194 -12.08 6.74 26.58
N SER A 195 -11.67 7.26 25.42
CA SER A 195 -12.20 8.55 24.92
C SER A 195 -13.70 8.46 24.56
N PHE A 196 -14.17 7.32 24.01
CA PHE A 196 -15.61 7.10 23.80
C PHE A 196 -16.40 7.11 25.12
N SER A 197 -15.86 6.52 26.19
CA SER A 197 -16.53 6.48 27.49
C SER A 197 -16.75 7.86 28.13
N LYS A 198 -15.96 8.88 27.72
CA LYS A 198 -16.13 10.28 28.17
C LYS A 198 -17.29 11.00 27.46
N LYS A 199 -17.87 10.45 26.40
CA LYS A 199 -18.89 11.10 25.56
C LYS A 199 -20.25 10.47 25.79
N GLU A 200 -21.17 11.23 26.35
CA GLU A 200 -22.56 10.78 26.58
C GLU A 200 -23.22 10.39 25.25
N GLY A 201 -23.89 9.27 25.21
CA GLY A 201 -24.62 8.75 24.05
C GLY A 201 -23.71 8.05 23.02
N VAL A 202 -22.38 8.01 23.18
CA VAL A 202 -21.48 7.19 22.34
C VAL A 202 -21.41 5.78 22.94
N ASN A 203 -22.24 4.87 22.40
CA ASN A 203 -22.26 3.47 22.80
C ASN A 203 -21.70 2.59 21.69
N VAL A 204 -20.38 2.69 21.50
CA VAL A 204 -19.66 2.04 20.40
C VAL A 204 -18.73 0.97 20.96
N ASP A 205 -18.83 -0.24 20.40
CA ASP A 205 -18.01 -1.39 20.77
C ASP A 205 -16.92 -1.60 19.71
N VAL A 206 -15.67 -1.33 20.04
CA VAL A 206 -14.54 -1.55 19.12
C VAL A 206 -14.22 -3.03 19.11
N VAL A 207 -14.65 -3.73 18.06
CA VAL A 207 -14.56 -5.20 17.94
C VAL A 207 -13.38 -5.67 17.06
N ALA A 208 -12.76 -4.76 16.33
CA ALA A 208 -11.58 -5.07 15.54
C ALA A 208 -10.73 -3.82 15.31
N ILE A 209 -9.41 -4.04 15.24
CA ILE A 209 -8.45 -3.09 14.68
C ILE A 209 -7.77 -3.75 13.49
N VAL A 210 -7.62 -3.02 12.38
CA VAL A 210 -7.03 -3.55 11.15
C VAL A 210 -6.13 -2.52 10.48
N ASN A 211 -5.13 -3.02 9.75
CA ASN A 211 -4.35 -2.23 8.81
C ASN A 211 -5.15 -2.00 7.50
N ASP A 212 -4.75 -0.99 6.72
CA ASP A 212 -5.39 -0.63 5.45
C ASP A 212 -5.35 -1.75 4.39
N ALA A 213 -4.28 -2.55 4.32
CA ALA A 213 -4.19 -3.68 3.39
C ALA A 213 -5.19 -4.79 3.73
N THR A 214 -5.37 -5.09 5.03
CA THR A 214 -6.38 -6.04 5.52
C THR A 214 -7.79 -5.53 5.23
N GLY A 215 -8.05 -4.24 5.46
CA GLY A 215 -9.32 -3.60 5.10
C GLY A 215 -9.60 -3.70 3.60
N THR A 216 -8.60 -3.43 2.77
CA THR A 216 -8.71 -3.55 1.30
C THR A 216 -9.02 -4.97 0.86
N MET A 217 -8.41 -5.97 1.48
CA MET A 217 -8.72 -7.38 1.22
C MET A 217 -10.17 -7.71 1.56
N MET A 218 -10.67 -7.21 2.68
CA MET A 218 -12.06 -7.41 3.09
C MET A 218 -13.04 -6.74 2.11
N MET A 219 -12.75 -5.49 1.68
CA MET A 219 -13.54 -4.81 0.65
C MET A 219 -13.51 -5.56 -0.68
N GLY A 220 -12.34 -6.06 -1.06
CA GLY A 220 -12.19 -6.94 -2.24
C GLY A 220 -13.13 -8.13 -2.18
N SER A 221 -13.26 -8.78 -1.03
CA SER A 221 -14.14 -9.94 -0.85
C SER A 221 -15.64 -9.61 -0.98
N TYR A 222 -16.03 -8.37 -0.75
CA TYR A 222 -17.36 -7.89 -1.04
C TYR A 222 -17.60 -7.78 -2.56
N ILE A 223 -16.57 -7.38 -3.33
CA ILE A 223 -16.64 -7.26 -4.79
C ILE A 223 -16.52 -8.63 -5.46
N ASP A 224 -15.51 -9.41 -5.06
CA ASP A 224 -15.24 -10.77 -5.57
C ASP A 224 -14.85 -11.70 -4.42
N LYS A 225 -15.67 -12.71 -4.17
CA LYS A 225 -15.46 -13.70 -3.09
C LYS A 225 -14.17 -14.53 -3.24
N ARG A 226 -13.53 -14.50 -4.41
CA ARG A 226 -12.23 -15.16 -4.66
C ARG A 226 -11.05 -14.29 -4.26
N THR A 227 -11.29 -13.14 -3.61
CA THR A 227 -10.22 -12.28 -3.11
C THR A 227 -9.34 -13.04 -2.13
N ALA A 228 -8.05 -13.03 -2.39
CA ALA A 228 -7.05 -13.74 -1.61
C ALA A 228 -5.87 -12.84 -1.18
N ILE A 229 -5.73 -11.69 -1.81
CA ILE A 229 -4.74 -10.66 -1.49
C ILE A 229 -5.42 -9.31 -1.44
N GLY A 230 -5.12 -8.53 -0.41
CA GLY A 230 -5.40 -7.10 -0.32
C GLY A 230 -4.11 -6.31 -0.42
N MET A 231 -4.12 -5.23 -1.18
CA MET A 231 -2.91 -4.45 -1.43
C MET A 231 -3.20 -2.96 -1.41
N ILE A 232 -2.29 -2.20 -0.83
CA ILE A 232 -2.21 -0.75 -0.97
C ILE A 232 -1.13 -0.41 -1.99
N LEU A 233 -1.48 0.37 -3.00
CA LEU A 233 -0.54 0.92 -3.98
C LEU A 233 -0.89 2.40 -4.23
N GLY A 234 -0.45 3.23 -3.33
CA GLY A 234 -0.75 4.65 -3.27
C GLY A 234 0.46 5.49 -2.93
N THR A 235 0.34 6.37 -1.94
CA THR A 235 1.46 7.12 -1.36
C THR A 235 2.54 6.19 -0.85
N GLY A 236 2.11 5.11 -0.15
CA GLY A 236 2.92 3.99 0.28
C GLY A 236 2.49 2.69 -0.40
N CYS A 237 3.05 1.58 0.09
CA CYS A 237 2.76 0.25 -0.42
C CYS A 237 2.75 -0.79 0.70
N ASN A 238 1.66 -1.56 0.79
CA ASN A 238 1.55 -2.70 1.71
C ASN A 238 0.69 -3.82 1.11
N ALA A 239 0.75 -5.03 1.66
CA ALA A 239 -0.14 -6.12 1.28
C ALA A 239 -0.47 -7.05 2.44
N ALA A 240 -1.65 -7.65 2.36
CA ALA A 240 -2.12 -8.71 3.23
C ALA A 240 -2.61 -9.89 2.39
N TYR A 241 -2.45 -11.11 2.90
CA TYR A 241 -2.85 -12.34 2.21
C TYR A 241 -3.22 -13.44 3.19
N PHE A 242 -3.89 -14.49 2.71
CA PHE A 242 -4.13 -15.69 3.53
C PHE A 242 -2.89 -16.56 3.62
N GLU A 243 -2.48 -16.85 4.86
CA GLU A 243 -1.45 -17.83 5.17
C GLU A 243 -2.05 -19.01 5.94
N LYS A 244 -1.51 -20.19 5.70
CA LYS A 244 -1.88 -21.39 6.46
C LYS A 244 -1.34 -21.28 7.89
N VAL A 245 -2.19 -21.51 8.88
CA VAL A 245 -1.81 -21.42 10.30
C VAL A 245 -0.65 -22.36 10.65
N GLU A 246 -0.59 -23.55 10.02
CA GLU A 246 0.51 -24.49 10.20
C GLU A 246 1.91 -23.97 9.81
N ARG A 247 1.98 -22.91 9.00
CA ARG A 247 3.24 -22.25 8.58
C ARG A 247 3.63 -21.10 9.47
N ILE A 248 2.79 -20.70 10.41
CA ILE A 248 3.01 -19.55 11.28
C ILE A 248 3.52 -20.01 12.64
N GLU A 249 4.83 -20.21 12.80
CA GLU A 249 5.40 -20.66 14.05
C GLU A 249 5.16 -19.71 15.23
N LYS A 250 5.07 -18.42 14.95
CA LYS A 250 4.74 -17.38 15.93
C LYS A 250 3.26 -17.27 16.26
N TRP A 251 2.41 -18.14 15.68
CA TRP A 251 0.99 -18.20 16.03
C TRP A 251 0.80 -18.78 17.42
N GLU A 252 0.24 -18.02 18.33
CA GLU A 252 -0.04 -18.43 19.71
C GLU A 252 -1.52 -18.76 19.95
N GLY A 253 -2.39 -18.53 18.94
CA GLY A 253 -3.81 -18.79 19.03
C GLY A 253 -4.14 -20.28 19.07
N LYS A 254 -4.87 -20.71 20.10
CA LYS A 254 -5.46 -22.06 20.18
C LYS A 254 -6.86 -22.03 19.56
N HIS A 255 -6.93 -22.01 18.23
CA HIS A 255 -8.21 -22.01 17.54
C HIS A 255 -8.41 -23.31 16.78
N PRO A 256 -9.02 -24.33 17.40
CA PRO A 256 -9.37 -25.55 16.67
C PRO A 256 -10.35 -25.20 15.53
N GLY A 257 -9.95 -25.54 14.29
CA GLY A 257 -10.78 -25.34 13.10
C GLY A 257 -10.50 -24.07 12.29
N ILE A 258 -9.43 -23.34 12.58
CA ILE A 258 -8.91 -22.26 11.72
C ILE A 258 -7.71 -22.80 10.94
N ASP A 259 -7.85 -22.96 9.62
CA ASP A 259 -6.79 -23.47 8.75
C ASP A 259 -5.95 -22.32 8.14
N GLU A 260 -6.54 -21.17 7.91
CA GLU A 260 -5.92 -20.00 7.31
C GLU A 260 -6.24 -18.72 8.12
N VAL A 261 -5.31 -17.77 8.14
CA VAL A 261 -5.50 -16.45 8.74
C VAL A 261 -4.91 -15.38 7.82
N ILE A 262 -5.44 -14.18 7.87
CA ILE A 262 -4.86 -13.06 7.13
C ILE A 262 -3.60 -12.59 7.84
N ILE A 263 -2.50 -12.52 7.09
CA ILE A 263 -1.22 -11.94 7.51
C ILE A 263 -1.04 -10.60 6.81
N ASP A 264 -0.76 -9.57 7.58
CA ASP A 264 -0.30 -8.28 7.09
C ASP A 264 1.22 -8.31 6.96
N ILE A 265 1.71 -8.17 5.74
CA ILE A 265 3.14 -8.42 5.43
C ILE A 265 4.01 -7.28 5.91
N GLU A 266 3.52 -6.03 5.79
CA GLU A 266 4.28 -4.78 5.96
C GLU A 266 5.49 -4.73 5.03
N TRP A 267 5.29 -5.08 3.75
CA TRP A 267 6.38 -5.20 2.78
C TRP A 267 7.00 -3.88 2.33
N GLY A 268 6.45 -2.74 2.75
CA GLY A 268 7.14 -1.45 2.59
C GLY A 268 8.56 -1.48 3.16
N ALA A 269 8.76 -2.24 4.24
CA ALA A 269 10.03 -2.43 4.93
C ALA A 269 10.94 -3.52 4.31
N PHE A 270 10.51 -4.23 3.26
CA PHE A 270 11.32 -5.25 2.61
C PHE A 270 12.68 -4.67 2.17
N GLY A 271 13.75 -5.24 2.68
CA GLY A 271 15.12 -4.79 2.43
C GLY A 271 15.69 -3.81 3.46
N ASP A 272 14.98 -3.46 4.54
CA ASP A 272 15.50 -2.60 5.61
C ASP A 272 16.69 -3.25 6.34
N ASN A 273 16.78 -4.58 6.30
CA ASN A 273 17.93 -5.36 6.79
C ASN A 273 19.08 -5.49 5.79
N GLY A 274 19.03 -4.78 4.63
CA GLY A 274 20.09 -4.76 3.62
C GLY A 274 19.99 -5.87 2.56
N VAL A 275 19.01 -6.78 2.65
CA VAL A 275 18.89 -7.91 1.69
C VAL A 275 18.60 -7.50 0.25
N LEU A 276 18.20 -6.23 0.01
CA LEU A 276 17.97 -5.67 -1.33
C LEU A 276 19.12 -4.76 -1.83
N ASP A 277 20.22 -4.61 -1.08
CA ASP A 277 21.30 -3.68 -1.46
C ASP A 277 21.93 -4.00 -2.81
N PHE A 278 21.88 -5.27 -3.23
CA PHE A 278 22.42 -5.72 -4.52
C PHE A 278 21.70 -5.14 -5.76
N MET A 279 20.51 -4.57 -5.58
CA MET A 279 19.72 -4.00 -6.69
C MET A 279 19.52 -2.49 -6.58
N LYS A 280 19.87 -1.88 -5.47
CA LYS A 280 19.73 -0.42 -5.29
C LYS A 280 20.70 0.32 -6.20
N THR A 281 20.21 1.33 -6.89
CA THR A 281 21.04 2.30 -7.62
C THR A 281 21.51 3.41 -6.67
N GLU A 282 22.49 4.23 -7.10
CA GLU A 282 22.90 5.41 -6.31
C GLU A 282 21.74 6.37 -6.10
N ILE A 283 20.85 6.53 -7.09
CA ILE A 283 19.66 7.38 -6.94
C ILE A 283 18.68 6.81 -5.90
N ASP A 284 18.54 5.49 -5.79
CA ASP A 284 17.73 4.89 -4.74
C ASP A 284 18.29 5.21 -3.34
N LYS A 285 19.61 5.21 -3.18
CA LYS A 285 20.29 5.61 -1.94
C LYS A 285 20.09 7.09 -1.65
N ASP A 286 20.23 7.97 -2.65
CA ASP A 286 20.00 9.40 -2.50
C ASP A 286 18.56 9.73 -2.11
N VAL A 287 17.56 8.97 -2.62
CA VAL A 287 16.15 9.11 -2.24
C VAL A 287 15.95 8.67 -0.79
N ASP A 288 16.60 7.59 -0.37
CA ASP A 288 16.54 7.11 1.01
C ASP A 288 17.16 8.13 1.98
N GLU A 289 18.37 8.63 1.69
CA GLU A 289 19.08 9.62 2.51
C GLU A 289 18.31 10.95 2.63
N ALA A 290 17.59 11.35 1.59
CA ALA A 290 16.75 12.54 1.61
C ALA A 290 15.39 12.34 2.28
N SER A 291 15.06 11.12 2.68
CA SER A 291 13.78 10.79 3.27
C SER A 291 13.72 11.08 4.77
N LEU A 292 12.51 11.20 5.32
CA LEU A 292 12.30 11.43 6.75
C LEU A 292 12.79 10.26 7.62
N LEU A 293 12.69 9.02 7.12
CA LEU A 293 13.06 7.79 7.83
C LEU A 293 14.12 7.06 7.01
N VAL A 294 15.38 7.45 7.19
CA VAL A 294 16.52 6.85 6.50
C VAL A 294 16.67 5.39 6.93
N ASN A 295 17.02 4.52 5.96
CA ASN A 295 17.14 3.07 6.12
C ASN A 295 15.86 2.37 6.60
N SER A 296 14.70 2.95 6.33
CA SER A 296 13.39 2.36 6.64
C SER A 296 12.45 2.47 5.45
N PHE A 297 11.56 1.51 5.31
CA PHE A 297 10.64 1.42 4.17
C PHE A 297 11.37 1.37 2.80
N THR A 298 12.43 0.58 2.75
CA THR A 298 13.31 0.44 1.58
C THR A 298 12.55 0.08 0.31
N PHE A 299 11.70 -0.96 0.36
CA PHE A 299 10.95 -1.40 -0.83
C PHE A 299 9.97 -0.34 -1.33
N GLU A 300 9.25 0.28 -0.42
CA GLU A 300 8.31 1.38 -0.74
C GLU A 300 9.01 2.52 -1.47
N LYS A 301 10.21 2.90 -1.04
CA LYS A 301 11.00 3.99 -1.62
C LYS A 301 11.44 3.73 -3.05
N LEU A 302 11.47 2.49 -3.51
CA LEU A 302 11.88 2.16 -4.87
C LEU A 302 10.82 2.51 -5.93
N PHE A 303 9.54 2.72 -5.54
CA PHE A 303 8.47 2.90 -6.54
C PHE A 303 7.18 3.56 -6.06
N ALA A 304 6.91 3.65 -4.76
CA ALA A 304 5.60 4.13 -4.28
C ALA A 304 5.34 5.59 -4.66
N GLY A 305 4.07 5.99 -4.66
CA GLY A 305 3.62 7.29 -5.16
C GLY A 305 4.31 8.50 -4.51
N LYS A 306 4.73 8.37 -3.25
CA LYS A 306 5.52 9.41 -2.57
C LYS A 306 6.90 9.63 -3.20
N TYR A 307 7.48 8.60 -3.79
CA TYR A 307 8.90 8.59 -4.19
C TYR A 307 9.13 8.54 -5.70
N ILE A 308 8.21 7.94 -6.48
CA ILE A 308 8.40 7.73 -7.93
C ILE A 308 8.74 9.02 -8.69
N GLY A 309 8.12 10.14 -8.31
CA GLY A 309 8.39 11.43 -8.92
C GLY A 309 9.81 11.92 -8.64
N ASP A 310 10.29 11.79 -7.39
CA ASP A 310 11.66 12.20 -7.03
C ASP A 310 12.72 11.30 -7.67
N ILE A 311 12.45 9.99 -7.81
CA ILE A 311 13.32 9.08 -8.56
C ILE A 311 13.46 9.58 -10.00
N VAL A 312 12.34 9.85 -10.70
CA VAL A 312 12.36 10.37 -12.08
C VAL A 312 13.14 11.70 -12.12
N ARG A 313 12.86 12.65 -11.24
CA ARG A 313 13.54 13.94 -11.17
C ARG A 313 15.06 13.78 -11.05
N ARG A 314 15.54 12.92 -10.17
CA ARG A 314 16.98 12.65 -9.98
C ARG A 314 17.62 12.01 -11.19
N VAL A 315 16.93 11.10 -11.89
CA VAL A 315 17.39 10.54 -13.17
C VAL A 315 17.51 11.64 -14.22
N LEU A 316 16.54 12.56 -14.30
CA LEU A 316 16.59 13.70 -15.23
C LEU A 316 17.76 14.64 -14.90
N LEU A 317 18.03 14.91 -13.62
CA LEU A 317 19.20 15.70 -13.18
C LEU A 317 20.51 15.02 -13.61
N LEU A 318 20.63 13.70 -13.45
CA LEU A 318 21.80 12.95 -13.93
C LEU A 318 21.96 13.08 -15.45
N LEU A 319 20.89 13.01 -16.22
CA LEU A 319 20.92 13.18 -17.68
C LEU A 319 21.34 14.60 -18.09
N ILE A 320 20.95 15.64 -17.32
CA ILE A 320 21.40 17.02 -17.51
C ILE A 320 22.91 17.13 -17.23
N GLU A 321 23.37 16.58 -16.12
CA GLU A 321 24.80 16.56 -15.74
C GLU A 321 25.66 15.90 -16.84
N LYS A 322 25.17 14.82 -17.42
CA LYS A 322 25.84 14.12 -18.52
C LYS A 322 25.66 14.77 -19.90
N ASN A 323 25.05 15.96 -19.97
CA ASN A 323 24.74 16.71 -21.19
C ASN A 323 23.93 15.90 -22.24
N VAL A 324 23.04 15.03 -21.77
CA VAL A 324 22.11 14.25 -22.59
C VAL A 324 20.76 14.94 -22.68
N LEU A 325 20.32 15.58 -21.59
CA LEU A 325 19.11 16.39 -21.50
C LEU A 325 19.49 17.88 -21.48
N SER A 326 18.64 18.75 -21.99
CA SER A 326 18.87 20.21 -21.99
C SER A 326 18.98 20.76 -20.57
N LYS A 327 19.85 21.75 -20.36
CA LYS A 327 20.05 22.39 -19.03
C LYS A 327 18.76 23.09 -18.56
N SER A 328 18.40 22.84 -17.31
CA SER A 328 17.24 23.41 -16.65
C SER A 328 17.54 23.60 -15.17
N ASP A 329 16.82 24.50 -14.51
CA ASP A 329 16.88 24.74 -13.05
C ASP A 329 16.04 23.70 -12.27
N LEU A 330 16.14 22.43 -12.65
CA LEU A 330 15.39 21.30 -12.04
C LEU A 330 15.75 21.08 -10.55
N GLU A 331 16.78 21.72 -10.01
CA GLU A 331 17.11 21.66 -8.59
C GLU A 331 16.00 22.24 -7.70
N THR A 332 15.27 23.23 -8.20
CA THR A 332 14.13 23.87 -7.51
C THR A 332 12.79 23.26 -7.90
N TRP A 333 12.79 22.30 -8.82
CA TRP A 333 11.58 21.74 -9.38
C TRP A 333 11.13 20.47 -8.65
N THR A 334 9.84 20.40 -8.32
CA THR A 334 9.22 19.19 -7.79
C THR A 334 8.59 18.40 -8.94
N PHE A 335 8.91 17.10 -9.02
CA PHE A 335 8.26 16.16 -9.93
C PHE A 335 7.51 15.12 -9.10
N THR A 336 6.21 15.02 -9.29
CA THR A 336 5.33 14.21 -8.46
C THR A 336 4.88 12.94 -9.20
N ALA A 337 4.24 12.01 -8.49
CA ALA A 337 3.60 10.85 -9.13
C ALA A 337 2.52 11.28 -10.16
N ALA A 338 1.82 12.38 -9.90
CA ALA A 338 0.86 12.92 -10.87
C ALA A 338 1.56 13.40 -12.14
N ASP A 339 2.75 13.98 -12.05
CA ASP A 339 3.52 14.41 -13.21
C ASP A 339 3.99 13.22 -14.05
N VAL A 340 4.42 12.14 -13.38
CA VAL A 340 4.75 10.87 -14.06
C VAL A 340 3.51 10.34 -14.79
N SER A 341 2.37 10.27 -14.12
CA SER A 341 1.12 9.77 -14.70
C SER A 341 0.67 10.61 -15.90
N ASN A 342 0.64 11.93 -15.75
CA ASN A 342 0.26 12.86 -16.83
C ASN A 342 1.21 12.75 -18.05
N THR A 343 2.51 12.57 -17.80
CA THR A 343 3.50 12.34 -18.87
C THR A 343 3.23 11.07 -19.63
N LEU A 344 2.78 9.99 -18.95
CA LEU A 344 2.53 8.69 -19.55
C LEU A 344 1.11 8.52 -20.12
N GLU A 345 0.16 9.34 -19.69
CA GLU A 345 -1.16 9.40 -20.27
C GLU A 345 -1.13 10.07 -21.64
N GLU A 346 -0.23 11.05 -21.82
CA GLU A 346 -0.10 11.80 -23.05
C GLU A 346 0.83 11.09 -24.06
N SER A 347 0.33 10.84 -25.24
CA SER A 347 1.11 10.23 -26.34
C SER A 347 1.77 11.26 -27.26
N ASN A 348 1.34 12.53 -27.21
CA ASN A 348 1.86 13.61 -28.06
C ASN A 348 3.03 14.34 -27.39
N LEU A 349 4.22 14.25 -27.99
CA LEU A 349 5.43 14.88 -27.45
C LEU A 349 5.33 16.40 -27.37
N GLU A 350 4.55 17.08 -28.21
CA GLU A 350 4.37 18.53 -28.16
C GLU A 350 3.63 18.93 -26.89
N LYS A 351 2.59 18.19 -26.50
CA LYS A 351 1.88 18.43 -25.26
C LYS A 351 2.74 18.11 -24.02
N ILE A 352 3.52 17.03 -24.07
CA ILE A 352 4.51 16.74 -23.01
C ILE A 352 5.49 17.92 -22.88
N LEU A 353 6.00 18.42 -24.00
CA LEU A 353 6.90 19.58 -24.03
C LEU A 353 6.24 20.84 -23.43
N GLU A 354 4.99 21.11 -23.79
CA GLU A 354 4.22 22.23 -23.20
C GLU A 354 4.10 22.11 -21.68
N ASN A 355 3.78 20.90 -21.20
CA ASN A 355 3.71 20.62 -19.77
C ASN A 355 5.07 20.83 -19.07
N LEU A 356 6.17 20.35 -19.66
CA LEU A 356 7.52 20.56 -19.12
C LEU A 356 7.87 22.05 -19.05
N LYS A 357 7.57 22.83 -20.10
CA LYS A 357 7.79 24.29 -20.12
C LYS A 357 6.95 25.03 -19.10
N SER A 358 5.69 24.65 -18.91
CA SER A 358 4.81 25.25 -17.90
C SER A 358 5.31 25.05 -16.47
N LYS A 359 6.10 24.02 -16.24
CA LYS A 359 6.75 23.69 -14.96
C LYS A 359 8.14 24.29 -14.78
N GLY A 360 8.60 25.12 -15.73
CA GLY A 360 9.89 25.81 -15.64
C GLY A 360 11.01 25.20 -16.46
N PHE A 361 10.78 24.09 -17.18
CA PHE A 361 11.78 23.55 -18.12
C PHE A 361 11.77 24.31 -19.45
N LEU A 362 12.05 25.61 -19.38
CA LEU A 362 11.85 26.55 -20.48
C LEU A 362 12.67 26.25 -21.75
N LYS A 363 13.84 25.59 -21.59
CA LYS A 363 14.73 25.23 -22.70
C LYS A 363 14.49 23.82 -23.24
N ALA A 364 13.47 23.11 -22.74
CA ALA A 364 13.16 21.77 -23.22
C ALA A 364 12.83 21.77 -24.72
N THR A 365 13.22 20.70 -25.38
CA THR A 365 12.99 20.39 -26.79
C THR A 365 12.05 19.19 -26.92
N LEU A 366 11.63 18.85 -28.14
CA LEU A 366 10.86 17.63 -28.39
C LEU A 366 11.66 16.36 -28.06
N GLU A 367 12.98 16.38 -28.28
CA GLU A 367 13.85 15.27 -27.87
C GLU A 367 13.87 15.11 -26.34
N ASP A 368 13.87 16.23 -25.59
CA ASP A 368 13.81 16.18 -24.13
C ASP A 368 12.46 15.62 -23.67
N ALA A 369 11.36 15.96 -24.33
CA ALA A 369 10.04 15.38 -24.04
C ALA A 369 10.02 13.86 -24.27
N ASP A 370 10.68 13.37 -25.34
CA ASP A 370 10.82 11.94 -25.62
C ASP A 370 11.67 11.23 -24.56
N ILE A 371 12.75 11.86 -24.12
CA ILE A 371 13.61 11.35 -23.02
C ILE A 371 12.82 11.27 -21.72
N VAL A 372 12.08 12.33 -21.33
CA VAL A 372 11.28 12.35 -20.10
C VAL A 372 10.20 11.28 -20.14
N HIS A 373 9.51 11.11 -21.26
CA HIS A 373 8.53 10.04 -21.44
C HIS A 373 9.17 8.66 -21.26
N TYR A 374 10.33 8.42 -21.86
CA TYR A 374 11.06 7.15 -21.70
C TYR A 374 11.47 6.89 -20.26
N VAL A 375 12.02 7.89 -19.55
CA VAL A 375 12.44 7.76 -18.13
C VAL A 375 11.24 7.45 -17.26
N CYS A 376 10.12 8.17 -17.42
CA CYS A 376 8.88 7.89 -16.70
C CYS A 376 8.41 6.45 -16.95
N THR A 377 8.49 5.98 -18.21
CA THR A 377 8.13 4.60 -18.59
C THR A 377 9.01 3.57 -17.87
N ALA A 378 10.35 3.75 -17.93
CA ALA A 378 11.32 2.81 -17.36
C ALA A 378 11.17 2.69 -15.82
N ILE A 379 11.04 3.83 -15.13
CA ILE A 379 10.88 3.85 -13.66
C ILE A 379 9.52 3.25 -13.24
N SER A 380 8.44 3.57 -13.96
CA SER A 380 7.11 2.99 -13.69
C SER A 380 7.08 1.48 -13.94
N ALA A 381 7.70 1.01 -15.03
CA ALA A 381 7.80 -0.41 -15.33
C ALA A 381 8.62 -1.17 -14.27
N ARG A 382 9.72 -0.57 -13.76
CA ARG A 382 10.48 -1.13 -12.63
C ARG A 382 9.60 -1.30 -11.40
N GLY A 383 8.87 -0.26 -11.03
CA GLY A 383 7.98 -0.30 -9.86
C GLY A 383 6.90 -1.37 -9.99
N ALA A 384 6.23 -1.41 -11.13
CA ALA A 384 5.22 -2.44 -11.41
C ALA A 384 5.81 -3.86 -11.41
N LEU A 385 7.05 -4.05 -11.91
CA LEU A 385 7.75 -5.34 -11.87
C LEU A 385 8.04 -5.77 -10.43
N LEU A 386 8.59 -4.89 -9.58
CA LEU A 386 8.92 -5.20 -8.19
C LEU A 386 7.69 -5.67 -7.41
N VAL A 387 6.58 -4.95 -7.54
CA VAL A 387 5.29 -5.35 -6.95
C VAL A 387 4.83 -6.70 -7.51
N SER A 388 4.94 -6.89 -8.83
CA SER A 388 4.51 -8.14 -9.49
C SER A 388 5.35 -9.35 -9.07
N ILE A 389 6.62 -9.18 -8.76
CA ILE A 389 7.48 -10.23 -8.19
C ILE A 389 6.90 -10.72 -6.88
N CYS A 390 6.62 -9.80 -5.95
CA CYS A 390 6.07 -10.15 -4.64
C CYS A 390 4.67 -10.80 -4.77
N LEU A 391 3.78 -10.23 -5.58
CA LEU A 391 2.45 -10.81 -5.83
C LEU A 391 2.53 -12.20 -6.46
N SER A 392 3.45 -12.41 -7.40
CA SER A 392 3.64 -13.72 -8.04
C SER A 392 4.12 -14.79 -7.05
N SER A 393 5.00 -14.41 -6.11
CA SER A 393 5.45 -15.30 -5.03
C SER A 393 4.30 -15.64 -4.08
N LEU A 394 3.45 -14.67 -3.71
CA LEU A 394 2.26 -14.93 -2.89
C LEU A 394 1.26 -15.85 -3.60
N LEU A 395 0.99 -15.63 -4.90
CA LEU A 395 0.10 -16.48 -5.69
C LEU A 395 0.58 -17.94 -5.71
N ARG A 396 1.88 -18.16 -5.93
CA ARG A 396 2.48 -19.52 -5.88
C ARG A 396 2.41 -20.13 -4.48
N ARG A 397 2.65 -19.32 -3.43
CA ARG A 397 2.63 -19.74 -2.02
C ARG A 397 1.26 -20.21 -1.57
N MET A 398 0.22 -19.46 -1.92
CA MET A 398 -1.17 -19.80 -1.56
C MET A 398 -1.69 -21.02 -2.31
N ASP A 399 -1.15 -21.31 -3.50
CA ASP A 399 -1.54 -22.45 -4.37
C ASP A 399 -3.06 -22.55 -4.59
N LYS A 400 -3.73 -21.42 -4.76
CA LYS A 400 -5.17 -21.36 -5.04
C LYS A 400 -5.38 -21.43 -6.57
N GLU A 401 -6.39 -22.17 -7.02
CA GLU A 401 -6.70 -22.30 -8.47
C GLU A 401 -6.93 -20.92 -9.12
N TYR A 402 -7.53 -20.00 -8.38
CA TYR A 402 -7.81 -18.64 -8.80
C TYR A 402 -7.72 -17.70 -7.61
N ALA A 403 -7.11 -16.54 -7.78
CA ALA A 403 -7.01 -15.52 -6.75
C ALA A 403 -7.31 -14.14 -7.29
N THR A 404 -8.22 -13.41 -6.64
CA THR A 404 -8.42 -12.00 -6.89
C THR A 404 -7.53 -11.18 -5.96
N ILE A 405 -6.84 -10.22 -6.52
CA ILE A 405 -5.98 -9.25 -5.83
C ILE A 405 -6.75 -7.92 -5.80
N ALA A 406 -7.22 -7.54 -4.63
CA ALA A 406 -7.91 -6.28 -4.42
C ALA A 406 -6.89 -5.19 -4.10
N ILE A 407 -6.92 -4.09 -4.84
CA ILE A 407 -5.93 -3.02 -4.74
C ILE A 407 -6.64 -1.69 -4.46
N ASP A 408 -6.18 -0.96 -3.44
CA ASP A 408 -6.56 0.43 -3.17
C ASP A 408 -5.33 1.33 -3.28
N GLY A 409 -5.53 2.58 -3.60
CA GLY A 409 -4.49 3.60 -3.61
C GLY A 409 -4.38 4.38 -4.90
N SER A 410 -3.94 5.62 -4.75
CA SER A 410 -3.91 6.62 -5.83
C SER A 410 -2.96 6.26 -6.98
N LEU A 411 -1.85 5.57 -6.69
CA LEU A 411 -0.91 5.18 -7.74
C LEU A 411 -1.53 4.13 -8.66
N PHE A 412 -2.19 3.10 -8.12
CA PHE A 412 -2.88 2.11 -8.95
C PHE A 412 -4.07 2.72 -9.70
N LYS A 413 -4.87 3.57 -9.03
CA LYS A 413 -6.07 4.17 -9.60
C LYS A 413 -5.78 5.16 -10.74
N HIS A 414 -4.73 5.96 -10.61
CA HIS A 414 -4.51 7.10 -11.51
C HIS A 414 -3.31 6.95 -12.46
N HIS A 415 -2.42 5.98 -12.22
CA HIS A 415 -1.29 5.78 -13.10
C HIS A 415 -1.71 4.97 -14.33
N PRO A 416 -1.56 5.50 -15.56
CA PRO A 416 -2.22 4.93 -16.76
C PRO A 416 -1.69 3.55 -17.17
N ARG A 417 -0.54 3.11 -16.63
CA ARG A 417 0.13 1.88 -17.10
C ARG A 417 0.39 0.83 -16.03
N TYR A 418 0.24 1.17 -14.72
CA TYR A 418 0.61 0.23 -13.64
C TYR A 418 -0.19 -1.07 -13.73
N GLU A 419 -1.51 -1.00 -13.88
CA GLU A 419 -2.36 -2.20 -13.99
C GLU A 419 -1.93 -3.08 -15.18
N THR A 420 -1.73 -2.48 -16.35
CA THR A 420 -1.32 -3.21 -17.56
C THR A 420 0.04 -3.88 -17.39
N TYR A 421 1.01 -3.18 -16.78
CA TYR A 421 2.33 -3.73 -16.51
C TYR A 421 2.26 -4.88 -15.50
N MET A 422 1.55 -4.68 -14.40
CA MET A 422 1.37 -5.72 -13.38
C MET A 422 0.73 -6.98 -13.95
N ARG A 423 -0.35 -6.85 -14.76
CA ARG A 423 -0.98 -7.99 -15.42
C ARG A 423 0.00 -8.78 -16.30
N LYS A 424 0.79 -8.09 -17.11
CA LYS A 424 1.80 -8.72 -18.00
C LYS A 424 2.92 -9.39 -17.18
N PHE A 425 3.44 -8.72 -16.16
CA PHE A 425 4.51 -9.26 -15.34
C PHE A 425 4.04 -10.47 -14.50
N ILE A 426 2.90 -10.39 -13.84
CA ILE A 426 2.37 -11.51 -13.05
C ILE A 426 2.11 -12.73 -13.96
N ALA A 427 1.49 -12.52 -15.12
CA ALA A 427 1.26 -13.61 -16.09
C ALA A 427 2.57 -14.27 -16.56
N THR A 428 3.66 -13.52 -16.63
CA THR A 428 5.00 -14.06 -17.00
C THR A 428 5.68 -14.76 -15.82
N LEU A 429 5.57 -14.20 -14.60
CA LEU A 429 6.26 -14.69 -13.40
C LEU A 429 5.52 -15.85 -12.72
N ALA A 430 4.20 -15.95 -12.89
CA ALA A 430 3.34 -16.99 -12.34
C ALA A 430 2.39 -17.56 -13.43
N PRO A 431 2.92 -18.17 -14.51
CA PRO A 431 2.11 -18.54 -15.69
C PRO A 431 1.05 -19.60 -15.43
N ASN A 432 1.18 -20.37 -14.35
CA ASN A 432 0.22 -21.40 -13.97
C ASN A 432 -0.87 -20.90 -13.00
N GLN A 433 -0.77 -19.66 -12.53
CA GLN A 433 -1.72 -19.08 -11.59
C GLN A 433 -2.76 -18.24 -12.32
N LYS A 434 -4.03 -18.49 -12.06
CA LYS A 434 -5.13 -17.64 -12.56
C LYS A 434 -5.38 -16.53 -11.55
N PHE A 435 -5.38 -15.31 -12.01
CA PHE A 435 -5.58 -14.15 -11.14
C PHE A 435 -6.42 -13.05 -11.81
N GLU A 436 -6.97 -12.17 -11.00
CA GLU A 436 -7.59 -10.91 -11.40
C GLU A 436 -7.09 -9.77 -10.53
N LEU A 437 -6.92 -8.58 -11.12
CA LEU A 437 -6.67 -7.34 -10.38
C LEU A 437 -7.95 -6.52 -10.35
N ILE A 438 -8.40 -6.11 -9.17
CA ILE A 438 -9.59 -5.26 -9.03
C ILE A 438 -9.26 -4.02 -8.20
N LEU A 439 -9.85 -2.89 -8.58
CA LEU A 439 -9.82 -1.68 -7.76
C LEU A 439 -10.84 -1.83 -6.62
N ALA A 440 -10.35 -1.80 -5.38
CA ALA A 440 -11.17 -1.79 -4.16
C ALA A 440 -11.21 -0.37 -3.58
N GLU A 441 -11.91 0.53 -4.26
CA GLU A 441 -11.95 1.96 -3.92
C GLU A 441 -12.50 2.20 -2.51
N ASP A 442 -11.80 3.06 -1.73
CA ASP A 442 -12.06 3.29 -0.29
C ASP A 442 -11.97 2.00 0.54
N GLY A 443 -11.17 1.04 0.08
CA GLY A 443 -11.08 -0.31 0.63
C GLY A 443 -10.68 -0.34 2.09
N SER A 444 -9.73 0.50 2.50
CA SER A 444 -9.25 0.56 3.88
C SER A 444 -10.39 0.88 4.88
N GLY A 445 -11.10 1.96 4.67
CA GLY A 445 -12.12 2.41 5.61
C GLY A 445 -13.38 1.53 5.60
N LYS A 446 -13.95 1.26 4.42
CA LYS A 446 -15.12 0.39 4.29
C LYS A 446 -14.79 -1.03 4.79
N GLY A 447 -13.60 -1.52 4.44
CA GLY A 447 -13.12 -2.82 4.85
C GLY A 447 -13.08 -3.02 6.37
N ALA A 448 -12.68 -2.02 7.14
CA ALA A 448 -12.71 -2.12 8.60
C ALA A 448 -14.13 -2.37 9.16
N GLY A 449 -15.14 -1.71 8.60
CA GLY A 449 -16.54 -1.97 8.98
C GLY A 449 -17.03 -3.35 8.54
N LEU A 450 -16.54 -3.85 7.39
CA LEU A 450 -16.82 -5.22 6.95
C LEU A 450 -16.11 -6.26 7.84
N VAL A 451 -14.89 -5.97 8.34
CA VAL A 451 -14.22 -6.81 9.35
C VAL A 451 -15.05 -6.86 10.63
N ALA A 452 -15.59 -5.71 11.10
CA ALA A 452 -16.46 -5.69 12.25
C ALA A 452 -17.71 -6.58 12.05
N ALA A 453 -18.28 -6.60 10.85
CA ALA A 453 -19.40 -7.48 10.53
C ALA A 453 -19.01 -8.96 10.57
N VAL A 454 -17.86 -9.32 10.03
CA VAL A 454 -17.34 -10.70 10.10
C VAL A 454 -17.09 -11.11 11.53
N VAL A 455 -16.35 -10.30 12.30
CA VAL A 455 -15.99 -10.61 13.70
C VAL A 455 -17.23 -10.77 14.58
N THR A 456 -18.20 -9.88 14.45
CA THR A 456 -19.45 -9.98 15.20
C THR A 456 -20.28 -11.23 14.85
N SER A 457 -20.11 -11.78 13.64
CA SER A 457 -20.75 -13.03 13.20
C SER A 457 -20.02 -14.30 13.63
N LEU A 458 -18.79 -14.18 14.14
CA LEU A 458 -18.02 -15.30 14.69
C LEU A 458 -18.56 -15.67 16.07
N ASP A 459 -18.48 -16.96 16.38
CA ASP A 459 -18.70 -17.39 17.78
C ASP A 459 -17.53 -16.83 18.62
N THR A 460 -17.85 -15.92 19.55
CA THR A 460 -16.86 -15.19 20.35
C THR A 460 -15.96 -16.11 21.19
N SER A 461 -16.37 -17.35 21.42
CA SER A 461 -15.52 -18.37 22.06
C SER A 461 -14.25 -18.67 21.26
N LEU A 462 -14.23 -18.41 19.95
CA LEU A 462 -13.09 -18.66 19.05
C LEU A 462 -12.05 -17.52 19.03
N LEU A 463 -12.35 -16.35 19.60
CA LEU A 463 -11.51 -15.15 19.46
C LEU A 463 -10.73 -14.78 20.73
N HIS A 464 -11.10 -15.33 21.90
CA HIS A 464 -10.56 -14.95 23.21
C HIS A 464 -9.96 -16.13 23.99
N SER A 465 -9.67 -17.25 23.34
CA SER A 465 -9.09 -18.45 23.99
C SER A 465 -7.57 -18.62 23.64
#